data_28716b78583e939c8552d83934e57a17
#
_entry.id   28716b78583e939c8552d83934e57a17
#
_cell.length_a   1.000
_cell.length_b   1.000
_cell.length_c   1.000
_cell.angle_alpha   90.00
_cell.angle_beta   90.00
_cell.angle_gamma   90.00
#
_symmetry.space_group_name_H-M   'P 1'
#
loop_
_entity.id
_entity.type
_entity.pdbx_description
1 polymer ?
#
loop_
_entity_poly.entity_id
_entity_poly.type
_entity_poly.pdbx_seq_one_letter_code
_entity_poly.pdbx_strand_id
1 'polypeptide(L)'
;RYNRFPTVPENERMELYKTIEGIDSVILQNDMLYDDVIEYLHPDYVIHGDNWKEGAESAIRTHVEKLVIAYGGQIIDVPYTFNEDVKKIDLQLKEKLSMPEYRRKRLRQLITMTSIVKAMEAHSGLTGLIVEKTVIEGENGKLDQFDAMWVSSLCDSTAKGKPDIELVDMTSRFRTIEDITEVTTKPIIFDGDTGGLTEHFVYTVRTLERLGVSAVIIEDKTGLKKNSLFGTELKQTQDSIENFSAKIAAGKKAQLTDDFMIIARIESLILEQGMEDALTRAHAFVAAGADGIMIHSRKKDPAEIIEFCDKFRGENKATPIVVVPSSFNTITEE
;
A
#
# COMPACT_ATOMS: atom_id res chain seq x y z
N ARG A 1 1.49 9.19 -9.85
CA ARG A 1 1.21 10.36 -10.70
C ARG A 1 -0.26 10.54 -10.98
N TYR A 2 -0.93 9.48 -11.26
CA TYR A 2 -2.37 9.53 -11.47
C TYR A 2 -3.02 8.72 -10.36
N ASN A 3 -3.74 9.38 -9.45
CA ASN A 3 -4.60 8.70 -8.48
C ASN A 3 -5.75 7.94 -9.16
N ARG A 4 -5.53 7.50 -10.38
CA ARG A 4 -6.50 6.85 -11.24
C ARG A 4 -5.94 5.53 -11.69
N PHE A 5 -6.55 4.47 -11.22
CA PHE A 5 -6.34 3.18 -11.83
C PHE A 5 -7.14 3.11 -13.13
N PRO A 6 -6.56 2.60 -14.20
CA PRO A 6 -7.33 2.29 -15.37
C PRO A 6 -8.47 1.34 -15.01
N THR A 7 -9.69 1.70 -15.35
CA THR A 7 -10.88 0.84 -15.14
C THR A 7 -10.87 -0.39 -16.03
N VAL A 8 -10.13 -0.34 -17.14
CA VAL A 8 -9.94 -1.44 -18.07
C VAL A 8 -8.53 -2.02 -17.84
N PRO A 9 -8.40 -3.34 -17.63
CA PRO A 9 -7.12 -4.00 -17.52
C PRO A 9 -6.20 -3.71 -18.71
N GLU A 10 -4.90 -3.77 -18.48
CA GLU A 10 -3.89 -3.41 -19.47
C GLU A 10 -4.03 -4.22 -20.78
N ASN A 11 -4.18 -5.53 -20.66
CA ASN A 11 -4.33 -6.41 -21.81
C ASN A 11 -5.57 -6.05 -22.64
N GLU A 12 -6.70 -5.75 -21.98
CA GLU A 12 -7.92 -5.33 -22.65
C GLU A 12 -7.76 -3.97 -23.32
N ARG A 13 -7.03 -3.04 -22.70
CA ARG A 13 -6.71 -1.75 -23.33
C ARG A 13 -5.86 -1.93 -24.58
N MET A 14 -4.83 -2.79 -24.52
CA MET A 14 -4.01 -3.09 -25.68
C MET A 14 -4.85 -3.66 -26.84
N GLU A 15 -5.72 -4.61 -26.55
CA GLU A 15 -6.63 -5.18 -27.56
C GLU A 15 -7.59 -4.11 -28.12
N LEU A 16 -8.14 -3.27 -27.27
CA LEU A 16 -9.01 -2.17 -27.71
C LEU A 16 -8.27 -1.22 -28.66
N TYR A 17 -7.04 -0.81 -28.35
CA TYR A 17 -6.27 0.08 -29.21
C TYR A 17 -5.93 -0.55 -30.57
N LYS A 18 -5.68 -1.85 -30.63
CA LYS A 18 -5.44 -2.58 -31.89
C LYS A 18 -6.64 -2.57 -32.84
N THR A 19 -7.86 -2.33 -32.33
CA THR A 19 -9.07 -2.27 -33.16
C THR A 19 -9.31 -0.90 -33.80
N ILE A 20 -8.52 0.11 -33.42
CA ILE A 20 -8.68 1.47 -33.95
C ILE A 20 -8.03 1.56 -35.36
N GLU A 21 -8.80 1.95 -36.34
CA GLU A 21 -8.30 2.16 -37.70
C GLU A 21 -7.17 3.20 -37.71
N GLY A 22 -6.07 2.87 -38.37
CA GLY A 22 -4.88 3.73 -38.44
C GLY A 22 -3.84 3.45 -37.34
N ILE A 23 -4.06 2.46 -36.48
CA ILE A 23 -3.05 1.98 -35.52
C ILE A 23 -2.41 0.69 -36.05
N ASP A 24 -1.15 0.75 -36.39
CA ASP A 24 -0.40 -0.39 -36.92
C ASP A 24 0.12 -1.30 -35.80
N SER A 25 0.53 -0.73 -34.67
CA SER A 25 0.99 -1.51 -33.53
C SER A 25 0.71 -0.84 -32.20
N VAL A 26 0.57 -1.65 -31.14
CA VAL A 26 0.40 -1.20 -29.75
C VAL A 26 1.52 -1.78 -28.92
N ILE A 27 2.27 -0.92 -28.27
CA ILE A 27 3.44 -1.29 -27.46
C ILE A 27 3.16 -0.92 -26.00
N LEU A 28 3.51 -1.82 -25.09
CA LEU A 28 3.49 -1.54 -23.66
C LEU A 28 4.74 -0.75 -23.28
N GLN A 29 4.52 0.40 -22.64
CA GLN A 29 5.60 1.19 -22.06
C GLN A 29 5.69 0.86 -20.57
N ASN A 30 6.78 0.22 -20.17
CA ASN A 30 7.01 -0.20 -18.79
C ASN A 30 7.61 0.92 -17.92
N ASP A 31 8.30 1.88 -18.54
CA ASP A 31 8.97 2.97 -17.86
C ASP A 31 8.28 4.33 -18.02
N MET A 32 8.54 5.22 -17.08
CA MET A 32 8.08 6.61 -17.13
C MET A 32 8.82 7.45 -18.15
N LEU A 33 10.01 7.03 -18.52
CA LEU A 33 10.83 7.65 -19.57
C LEU A 33 10.55 6.92 -20.89
N TYR A 34 10.62 7.66 -21.97
CA TYR A 34 10.28 7.17 -23.31
C TYR A 34 11.50 6.62 -24.06
N ASP A 35 12.65 6.51 -23.38
CA ASP A 35 13.93 6.21 -23.98
C ASP A 35 13.90 4.95 -24.84
N ASP A 36 13.54 3.82 -24.24
CA ASP A 36 13.52 2.51 -24.92
C ASP A 36 12.56 2.51 -26.13
N VAL A 37 11.39 3.15 -25.99
CA VAL A 37 10.38 3.18 -27.05
C VAL A 37 10.83 4.09 -28.21
N ILE A 38 11.42 5.24 -27.90
CA ILE A 38 11.91 6.18 -28.91
C ILE A 38 13.14 5.61 -29.61
N GLU A 39 14.05 4.98 -28.86
CA GLU A 39 15.22 4.31 -29.42
C GLU A 39 14.84 3.12 -30.32
N TYR A 40 13.80 2.39 -29.96
CA TYR A 40 13.32 1.27 -30.76
C TYR A 40 12.59 1.71 -32.04
N LEU A 41 11.74 2.76 -31.95
CA LEU A 41 10.84 3.16 -33.04
C LEU A 41 11.45 4.22 -33.96
N HIS A 42 12.37 5.06 -33.47
CA HIS A 42 12.88 6.26 -34.19
C HIS A 42 11.74 7.05 -34.85
N PRO A 43 10.72 7.50 -34.08
CA PRO A 43 9.52 8.07 -34.66
C PRO A 43 9.77 9.42 -35.34
N ASP A 44 9.15 9.66 -36.49
CA ASP A 44 9.16 10.97 -37.13
C ASP A 44 8.39 12.01 -36.29
N TYR A 45 7.33 11.56 -35.62
CA TYR A 45 6.50 12.40 -34.77
C TYR A 45 6.15 11.70 -33.46
N VAL A 46 6.34 12.41 -32.35
CA VAL A 46 5.76 12.04 -31.06
C VAL A 46 4.60 12.98 -30.78
N ILE A 47 3.39 12.44 -30.69
CA ILE A 47 2.17 13.21 -30.46
C ILE A 47 1.73 13.00 -29.03
N HIS A 48 1.56 14.09 -28.27
CA HIS A 48 1.13 14.04 -26.88
C HIS A 48 0.19 15.20 -26.55
N GLY A 49 -0.62 15.04 -25.48
CA GLY A 49 -1.41 16.15 -24.95
C GLY A 49 -0.51 17.27 -24.40
N ASP A 50 -0.91 18.52 -24.52
CA ASP A 50 -0.10 19.68 -24.09
C ASP A 50 -0.01 19.85 -22.56
N ASN A 51 -0.72 19.02 -21.80
CA ASN A 51 -0.68 18.99 -20.32
C ASN A 51 0.69 18.68 -19.73
N TRP A 52 1.64 18.15 -20.51
CA TRP A 52 3.02 17.89 -20.07
C TRP A 52 3.97 19.07 -20.29
N LYS A 53 3.48 20.20 -20.84
CA LYS A 53 4.28 21.43 -21.00
C LYS A 53 4.60 22.09 -19.68
N GLU A 54 3.74 21.90 -18.69
CA GLU A 54 3.80 22.53 -17.38
C GLU A 54 3.84 21.46 -16.26
N GLY A 55 4.27 21.87 -15.07
CA GLY A 55 4.32 21.00 -13.90
C GLY A 55 5.39 19.91 -13.98
N ALA A 56 5.19 18.84 -13.24
CA ALA A 56 6.16 17.75 -13.07
C ALA A 56 6.53 17.02 -14.36
N GLU A 57 5.70 17.10 -15.38
CA GLU A 57 5.91 16.40 -16.66
C GLU A 57 6.75 17.23 -17.66
N SER A 58 6.98 18.52 -17.38
CA SER A 58 7.77 19.39 -18.28
C SER A 58 9.20 18.91 -18.47
N ALA A 59 9.80 18.34 -17.43
CA ALA A 59 11.14 17.76 -17.51
C ALA A 59 11.16 16.52 -18.42
N ILE A 60 10.12 15.68 -18.36
CA ILE A 60 9.98 14.50 -19.23
C ILE A 60 9.79 14.95 -20.67
N ARG A 61 8.92 15.94 -20.90
CA ARG A 61 8.73 16.51 -22.24
C ARG A 61 10.05 17.00 -22.83
N THR A 62 10.82 17.77 -22.05
CA THR A 62 12.13 18.30 -22.48
C THR A 62 13.13 17.17 -22.78
N HIS A 63 13.10 16.10 -22.02
CA HIS A 63 13.94 14.92 -22.23
C HIS A 63 13.52 14.20 -23.53
N VAL A 64 12.25 13.92 -23.71
CA VAL A 64 11.69 13.29 -24.91
C VAL A 64 11.97 14.12 -26.15
N GLU A 65 11.85 15.46 -26.08
CA GLU A 65 12.14 16.36 -27.19
C GLU A 65 13.60 16.22 -27.66
N LYS A 66 14.55 16.16 -26.73
CA LYS A 66 15.97 15.94 -27.05
C LYS A 66 16.21 14.60 -27.74
N LEU A 67 15.58 13.53 -27.25
CA LEU A 67 15.69 12.20 -27.84
C LEU A 67 15.12 12.17 -29.26
N VAL A 68 13.91 12.68 -29.45
CA VAL A 68 13.23 12.69 -30.74
C VAL A 68 14.00 13.51 -31.78
N ILE A 69 14.50 14.68 -31.40
CA ILE A 69 15.33 15.55 -32.28
C ILE A 69 16.63 14.84 -32.66
N ALA A 70 17.23 14.07 -31.78
CA ALA A 70 18.47 13.32 -32.07
C ALA A 70 18.31 12.32 -33.23
N TYR A 71 17.09 11.81 -33.41
CA TYR A 71 16.73 10.92 -34.54
C TYR A 71 16.05 11.65 -35.70
N GLY A 72 15.97 13.00 -35.67
CA GLY A 72 15.40 13.81 -36.74
C GLY A 72 13.88 13.96 -36.69
N GLY A 73 13.23 13.48 -35.64
CA GLY A 73 11.80 13.59 -35.43
C GLY A 73 11.36 14.89 -34.75
N GLN A 74 10.07 15.05 -34.53
CA GLN A 74 9.45 16.22 -33.92
C GLN A 74 8.38 15.85 -32.90
N ILE A 75 8.16 16.73 -31.88
CA ILE A 75 7.02 16.62 -30.97
C ILE A 75 5.88 17.49 -31.46
N ILE A 76 4.69 16.90 -31.45
CA ILE A 76 3.43 17.60 -31.71
C ILE A 76 2.61 17.59 -30.42
N ASP A 77 2.47 18.76 -29.80
CA ASP A 77 1.60 18.95 -28.65
C ASP A 77 0.17 19.23 -29.10
N VAL A 78 -0.75 18.38 -28.77
CA VAL A 78 -2.18 18.54 -29.06
C VAL A 78 -2.87 19.17 -27.85
N PRO A 79 -3.68 20.25 -28.04
CA PRO A 79 -4.42 20.84 -26.94
C PRO A 79 -5.23 19.80 -26.16
N TYR A 80 -5.03 19.75 -24.84
CA TYR A 80 -5.79 18.84 -23.99
C TYR A 80 -7.24 19.29 -23.91
N THR A 81 -8.14 18.51 -24.48
CA THR A 81 -9.56 18.80 -24.41
C THR A 81 -10.10 18.39 -23.05
N PHE A 82 -10.44 19.39 -22.21
CA PHE A 82 -11.09 19.15 -20.94
C PHE A 82 -12.54 18.70 -21.19
N ASN A 83 -12.79 17.40 -21.08
CA ASN A 83 -14.12 16.86 -21.33
C ASN A 83 -14.90 16.73 -20.00
N GLU A 84 -16.13 17.22 -19.96
CA GLU A 84 -17.02 17.04 -18.80
C GLU A 84 -17.29 15.56 -18.48
N ASP A 85 -17.18 14.67 -19.48
CA ASP A 85 -17.30 13.23 -19.26
C ASP A 85 -16.15 12.66 -18.42
N VAL A 86 -14.96 13.27 -18.46
CA VAL A 86 -13.85 12.91 -17.56
C VAL A 86 -14.22 13.20 -16.09
N LYS A 87 -14.91 14.33 -15.83
CA LYS A 87 -15.42 14.62 -14.47
C LYS A 87 -16.46 13.59 -14.03
N LYS A 88 -17.36 13.18 -14.93
CA LYS A 88 -18.35 12.14 -14.64
C LYS A 88 -17.67 10.81 -14.33
N ILE A 89 -16.64 10.43 -15.11
CA ILE A 89 -15.84 9.24 -14.87
C ILE A 89 -15.15 9.30 -13.50
N ASP A 90 -14.60 10.47 -13.14
CA ASP A 90 -13.98 10.66 -11.81
C ASP A 90 -14.98 10.52 -10.66
N LEU A 91 -16.17 11.08 -10.82
CA LEU A 91 -17.23 10.92 -9.83
C LEU A 91 -17.67 9.46 -9.73
N GLN A 92 -17.91 8.80 -10.84
CA GLN A 92 -18.26 7.38 -10.87
C GLN A 92 -17.16 6.49 -10.28
N LEU A 93 -15.89 6.84 -10.52
CA LEU A 93 -14.77 6.12 -9.93
C LEU A 93 -14.72 6.30 -8.41
N LYS A 94 -14.97 7.53 -7.90
CA LYS A 94 -15.06 7.79 -6.45
C LYS A 94 -16.23 7.03 -5.84
N GLU A 95 -17.39 7.01 -6.47
CA GLU A 95 -18.54 6.22 -6.04
C GLU A 95 -18.20 4.72 -5.95
N LYS A 96 -17.54 4.17 -6.98
CA LYS A 96 -17.09 2.78 -6.96
C LYS A 96 -16.06 2.52 -5.86
N LEU A 97 -15.07 3.41 -5.69
CA LEU A 97 -14.05 3.26 -4.66
C LEU A 97 -14.59 3.37 -3.22
N SER A 98 -15.78 3.93 -3.03
CA SER A 98 -16.46 3.90 -1.74
C SER A 98 -17.04 2.52 -1.40
N MET A 99 -17.27 1.66 -2.39
CA MET A 99 -17.80 0.33 -2.19
C MET A 99 -16.74 -0.62 -1.58
N PRO A 100 -17.14 -1.47 -0.62
CA PRO A 100 -16.22 -2.35 0.11
C PRO A 100 -15.34 -3.23 -0.80
N GLU A 101 -15.89 -3.80 -1.85
CA GLU A 101 -15.17 -4.68 -2.78
C GLU A 101 -14.08 -3.96 -3.57
N TYR A 102 -14.29 -2.69 -3.94
CA TYR A 102 -13.27 -1.91 -4.64
C TYR A 102 -12.18 -1.42 -3.69
N ARG A 103 -12.55 -0.96 -2.49
CA ARG A 103 -11.58 -0.52 -1.47
C ARG A 103 -10.70 -1.68 -1.03
N ARG A 104 -11.26 -2.88 -0.82
CA ARG A 104 -10.52 -4.07 -0.39
C ARG A 104 -9.36 -4.41 -1.33
N LYS A 105 -9.58 -4.45 -2.64
CA LYS A 105 -8.53 -4.82 -3.62
C LYS A 105 -7.53 -3.70 -3.92
N ARG A 106 -7.84 -2.44 -3.53
CA ARG A 106 -7.02 -1.29 -3.91
C ARG A 106 -5.59 -1.35 -3.37
N LEU A 107 -5.37 -1.91 -2.18
CA LEU A 107 -4.03 -2.03 -1.62
C LEU A 107 -3.13 -2.93 -2.49
N ARG A 108 -3.62 -4.08 -2.92
CA ARG A 108 -2.87 -4.97 -3.83
C ARG A 108 -2.53 -4.27 -5.15
N GLN A 109 -3.48 -3.54 -5.70
CA GLN A 109 -3.24 -2.76 -6.92
C GLN A 109 -2.14 -1.71 -6.70
N LEU A 110 -2.18 -0.96 -5.60
CA LEU A 110 -1.13 0.02 -5.27
C LEU A 110 0.24 -0.62 -5.16
N ILE A 111 0.36 -1.73 -4.42
CA ILE A 111 1.62 -2.47 -4.25
C ILE A 111 2.22 -2.93 -5.59
N THR A 112 1.38 -3.28 -6.57
CA THR A 112 1.86 -3.70 -7.88
C THR A 112 2.22 -2.54 -8.81
N MET A 113 1.73 -1.33 -8.52
CA MET A 113 1.85 -0.17 -9.43
C MET A 113 2.82 0.90 -8.94
N THR A 114 3.20 0.87 -7.66
CA THR A 114 4.09 1.86 -7.06
C THR A 114 5.24 1.17 -6.35
N SER A 115 6.39 1.84 -6.31
CA SER A 115 7.56 1.34 -5.57
C SER A 115 7.32 1.33 -4.06
N ILE A 116 6.60 2.33 -3.55
CA ILE A 116 6.27 2.50 -2.13
C ILE A 116 4.80 2.90 -2.00
N VAL A 117 4.09 2.30 -1.04
CA VAL A 117 2.75 2.69 -0.61
C VAL A 117 2.87 3.43 0.72
N LYS A 118 2.45 4.69 0.75
CA LYS A 118 2.49 5.54 1.95
C LYS A 118 1.18 5.44 2.72
N ALA A 119 1.21 4.81 3.89
CA ALA A 119 0.06 4.70 4.79
C ALA A 119 0.20 5.66 5.96
N MET A 120 -0.84 6.45 6.22
CA MET A 120 -0.91 7.35 7.37
C MET A 120 -1.95 6.87 8.37
N GLU A 121 -1.64 7.06 9.64
CA GLU A 121 -2.52 6.67 10.73
C GLU A 121 -3.85 7.46 10.72
N ALA A 122 -4.96 6.76 10.99
CA ALA A 122 -6.27 7.33 11.24
C ALA A 122 -7.02 6.51 12.29
N HIS A 123 -7.68 7.19 13.24
CA HIS A 123 -8.41 6.58 14.37
C HIS A 123 -9.80 7.17 14.59
N SER A 124 -10.27 7.99 13.68
CA SER A 124 -11.61 8.58 13.69
C SER A 124 -11.98 9.10 12.31
N GLY A 125 -13.26 9.39 12.07
CA GLY A 125 -13.70 10.03 10.83
C GLY A 125 -12.97 11.36 10.55
N LEU A 126 -12.69 12.17 11.61
CA LEU A 126 -11.95 13.42 11.44
C LEU A 126 -10.50 13.20 10.99
N THR A 127 -9.78 12.29 11.63
CA THR A 127 -8.39 11.98 11.24
C THR A 127 -8.34 11.32 9.86
N GLY A 128 -9.32 10.45 9.54
CA GLY A 128 -9.49 9.91 8.20
C GLY A 128 -9.72 10.99 7.14
N LEU A 129 -10.57 11.98 7.43
CA LEU A 129 -10.81 13.12 6.53
C LEU A 129 -9.53 13.95 6.31
N ILE A 130 -8.73 14.15 7.36
CA ILE A 130 -7.44 14.87 7.25
C ILE A 130 -6.51 14.09 6.32
N VAL A 131 -6.34 12.78 6.51
CA VAL A 131 -5.49 11.94 5.66
C VAL A 131 -5.99 11.93 4.21
N GLU A 132 -7.31 11.83 4.01
CA GLU A 132 -7.92 11.84 2.67
C GLU A 132 -7.64 13.14 1.91
N LYS A 133 -7.64 14.28 2.61
CA LYS A 133 -7.51 15.62 2.01
C LYS A 133 -6.09 16.16 2.01
N THR A 134 -5.17 15.55 2.74
CA THR A 134 -3.78 16.00 2.76
C THR A 134 -3.12 15.74 1.42
N VAL A 135 -2.79 16.83 0.75
CA VAL A 135 -2.05 16.85 -0.51
C VAL A 135 -1.03 17.96 -0.40
N ILE A 136 0.20 17.70 -0.74
CA ILE A 136 1.27 18.68 -0.86
C ILE A 136 1.75 18.77 -2.29
N GLU A 137 2.11 19.96 -2.71
CA GLU A 137 2.75 20.19 -4.00
C GLU A 137 4.26 20.29 -3.78
N GLY A 138 5.00 19.36 -4.37
CA GLY A 138 6.47 19.36 -4.33
C GLY A 138 7.07 20.42 -5.25
N GLU A 139 8.37 20.65 -5.14
CA GLU A 139 9.13 21.67 -5.89
C GLU A 139 8.95 21.59 -7.41
N ASN A 140 8.60 20.42 -7.94
CA ASN A 140 8.38 20.18 -9.36
C ASN A 140 6.90 20.16 -9.77
N GLY A 141 5.99 20.69 -8.95
CA GLY A 141 4.55 20.62 -9.19
C GLY A 141 3.95 19.21 -9.04
N LYS A 142 4.74 18.23 -8.59
CA LYS A 142 4.27 16.88 -8.30
C LYS A 142 3.41 16.91 -7.05
N LEU A 143 2.16 16.48 -7.17
CA LEU A 143 1.30 16.30 -6.00
C LEU A 143 1.70 15.04 -5.26
N ASP A 144 1.94 15.18 -3.97
CA ASP A 144 2.22 14.08 -3.07
C ASP A 144 1.13 13.96 -2.01
N GLN A 145 0.76 12.71 -1.67
CA GLN A 145 -0.32 12.40 -0.74
C GLN A 145 -0.13 11.00 -0.16
N PHE A 146 -0.88 10.69 0.88
CA PHE A 146 -0.93 9.33 1.40
C PHE A 146 -1.79 8.43 0.49
N ASP A 147 -1.36 7.19 0.33
CA ASP A 147 -2.00 6.21 -0.55
C ASP A 147 -3.01 5.35 0.19
N ALA A 148 -2.78 5.11 1.49
CA ALA A 148 -3.55 4.22 2.34
C ALA A 148 -3.71 4.80 3.75
N MET A 149 -4.61 4.21 4.53
CA MET A 149 -4.79 4.51 5.94
C MET A 149 -4.39 3.32 6.81
N TRP A 150 -3.75 3.63 7.93
CA TRP A 150 -3.43 2.68 8.99
C TRP A 150 -4.35 2.93 10.18
N VAL A 151 -5.19 1.96 10.53
CA VAL A 151 -6.03 2.04 11.74
C VAL A 151 -5.28 1.37 12.88
N SER A 152 -4.50 2.18 13.61
CA SER A 152 -3.65 1.76 14.71
C SER A 152 -4.46 1.37 15.96
N SER A 153 -4.09 0.27 16.60
CA SER A 153 -4.65 -0.10 17.90
C SER A 153 -4.27 0.88 19.01
N LEU A 154 -3.04 1.38 18.98
CA LEU A 154 -2.55 2.38 19.94
C LEU A 154 -3.36 3.68 19.88
N CYS A 155 -3.52 4.25 18.68
CA CYS A 155 -4.22 5.52 18.53
C CYS A 155 -5.71 5.39 18.79
N ASP A 156 -6.34 4.32 18.32
CA ASP A 156 -7.76 4.03 18.58
C ASP A 156 -8.04 3.81 20.09
N SER A 157 -7.17 3.06 20.78
CA SER A 157 -7.27 2.88 22.24
C SER A 157 -7.07 4.20 22.97
N THR A 158 -6.05 4.98 22.61
CA THR A 158 -5.74 6.26 23.22
C THR A 158 -6.87 7.27 23.01
N ALA A 159 -7.45 7.34 21.82
CA ALA A 159 -8.60 8.21 21.53
C ALA A 159 -9.84 7.87 22.39
N LYS A 160 -9.94 6.61 22.83
CA LYS A 160 -10.99 6.13 23.72
C LYS A 160 -10.60 6.21 25.22
N GLY A 161 -9.43 6.79 25.54
CA GLY A 161 -8.91 6.89 26.91
C GLY A 161 -8.55 5.54 27.54
N LYS A 162 -8.15 4.56 26.73
CA LYS A 162 -7.83 3.20 27.17
C LYS A 162 -6.38 2.84 26.85
N PRO A 163 -5.74 1.97 27.65
CA PRO A 163 -4.41 1.46 27.31
C PRO A 163 -4.46 0.52 26.12
N ASP A 164 -3.35 0.48 25.36
CA ASP A 164 -3.15 -0.37 24.19
C ASP A 164 -2.72 -1.81 24.61
N ILE A 165 -3.68 -2.57 25.12
CA ILE A 165 -3.52 -3.94 25.64
C ILE A 165 -4.65 -4.87 25.17
N GLU A 166 -5.19 -4.66 23.99
CA GLU A 166 -6.38 -5.35 23.48
C GLU A 166 -7.65 -5.14 24.34
N LEU A 167 -7.70 -4.04 25.10
CA LEU A 167 -8.83 -3.71 25.95
C LEU A 167 -10.03 -3.19 25.17
N VAL A 168 -9.78 -2.51 24.05
CA VAL A 168 -10.84 -2.06 23.14
C VAL A 168 -11.32 -3.25 22.32
N ASP A 169 -12.55 -3.65 22.54
CA ASP A 169 -13.14 -4.81 21.85
C ASP A 169 -13.29 -4.56 20.33
N MET A 170 -13.33 -5.67 19.58
CA MET A 170 -13.38 -5.63 18.12
C MET A 170 -14.62 -4.92 17.59
N THR A 171 -15.76 -4.98 18.27
CA THR A 171 -16.98 -4.27 17.84
C THR A 171 -16.78 -2.76 17.87
N SER A 172 -16.13 -2.26 18.93
CA SER A 172 -15.76 -0.84 19.02
C SER A 172 -14.77 -0.44 17.95
N ARG A 173 -13.80 -1.30 17.64
CA ARG A 173 -12.81 -1.05 16.60
C ARG A 173 -13.41 -1.08 15.19
N PHE A 174 -14.38 -1.94 14.93
CA PHE A 174 -15.13 -1.96 13.67
C PHE A 174 -15.92 -0.67 13.45
N ARG A 175 -16.50 -0.08 14.49
CA ARG A 175 -17.16 1.23 14.40
C ARG A 175 -16.18 2.33 14.00
N THR A 176 -14.94 2.32 14.52
CA THR A 176 -13.89 3.25 14.09
C THR A 176 -13.60 3.10 12.58
N ILE A 177 -13.58 1.86 12.06
CA ILE A 177 -13.44 1.62 10.62
C ILE A 177 -14.63 2.20 9.85
N GLU A 178 -15.86 1.98 10.32
CA GLU A 178 -17.09 2.51 9.72
C GLU A 178 -17.02 4.04 9.64
N ASP A 179 -16.69 4.73 10.73
CA ASP A 179 -16.55 6.20 10.76
C ASP A 179 -15.49 6.70 9.76
N ILE A 180 -14.38 5.99 9.62
CA ILE A 180 -13.32 6.34 8.66
C ILE A 180 -13.81 6.09 7.22
N THR A 181 -14.53 5.01 6.96
CA THR A 181 -15.00 4.68 5.61
C THR A 181 -16.02 5.66 5.06
N GLU A 182 -16.73 6.40 5.92
CA GLU A 182 -17.65 7.48 5.50
C GLU A 182 -16.91 8.64 4.81
N VAL A 183 -15.65 8.84 5.08
CA VAL A 183 -14.88 10.01 4.64
C VAL A 183 -13.73 9.69 3.68
N THR A 184 -13.45 8.41 3.40
CA THR A 184 -12.32 8.00 2.57
C THR A 184 -12.69 6.98 1.51
N THR A 185 -11.95 7.06 0.39
CA THR A 185 -11.91 6.00 -0.63
C THR A 185 -10.58 5.24 -0.63
N LYS A 186 -9.64 5.63 0.23
CA LYS A 186 -8.31 5.00 0.34
C LYS A 186 -8.43 3.60 0.96
N PRO A 187 -7.55 2.66 0.61
CA PRO A 187 -7.48 1.36 1.24
C PRO A 187 -7.11 1.49 2.72
N ILE A 188 -7.69 0.61 3.53
CA ILE A 188 -7.46 0.58 4.98
C ILE A 188 -6.64 -0.66 5.32
N ILE A 189 -5.58 -0.44 6.11
CA ILE A 189 -4.78 -1.45 6.76
C ILE A 189 -5.16 -1.42 8.25
N PHE A 190 -5.63 -2.52 8.78
CA PHE A 190 -6.11 -2.63 10.16
C PHE A 190 -5.06 -3.31 11.05
N ASP A 191 -4.70 -2.67 12.16
CA ASP A 191 -3.87 -3.26 13.21
C ASP A 191 -4.74 -4.23 14.03
N GLY A 192 -4.54 -5.51 13.82
CA GLY A 192 -5.30 -6.60 14.43
C GLY A 192 -4.70 -7.09 15.75
N ASP A 193 -3.72 -6.37 16.31
CA ASP A 193 -3.03 -6.77 17.53
C ASP A 193 -2.43 -8.20 17.41
N THR A 194 -2.66 -9.10 18.37
CA THR A 194 -2.25 -10.51 18.28
C THR A 194 -3.18 -11.36 17.38
N GLY A 195 -4.27 -10.79 16.90
CA GLY A 195 -5.36 -11.53 16.24
C GLY A 195 -6.26 -12.29 17.22
N GLY A 196 -5.96 -12.28 18.51
CA GLY A 196 -6.71 -13.02 19.54
C GLY A 196 -6.65 -14.54 19.34
N LEU A 197 -7.70 -15.23 19.75
CA LEU A 197 -7.84 -16.67 19.53
C LEU A 197 -8.05 -16.98 18.05
N THR A 198 -7.46 -18.05 17.56
CA THR A 198 -7.53 -18.45 16.14
C THR A 198 -8.99 -18.59 15.66
N GLU A 199 -9.85 -19.16 16.50
CA GLU A 199 -11.27 -19.32 16.21
C GLU A 199 -12.00 -17.98 16.04
N HIS A 200 -11.61 -16.96 16.81
CA HIS A 200 -12.16 -15.61 16.70
C HIS A 200 -11.59 -14.87 15.50
N PHE A 201 -10.29 -15.05 15.23
CA PHE A 201 -9.60 -14.43 14.09
C PHE A 201 -10.26 -14.76 12.75
N VAL A 202 -10.73 -16.00 12.58
CA VAL A 202 -11.49 -16.43 11.39
C VAL A 202 -12.72 -15.52 11.14
N TYR A 203 -13.44 -15.15 12.19
CA TYR A 203 -14.61 -14.26 12.07
C TYR A 203 -14.20 -12.79 11.90
N THR A 204 -13.11 -12.38 12.55
CA THR A 204 -12.51 -11.06 12.35
C THR A 204 -12.15 -10.82 10.89
N VAL A 205 -11.46 -11.76 10.25
CA VAL A 205 -11.11 -11.71 8.82
C VAL A 205 -12.35 -11.50 7.96
N ARG A 206 -13.39 -12.33 8.14
CA ARG A 206 -14.64 -12.21 7.37
C ARG A 206 -15.35 -10.87 7.57
N THR A 207 -15.30 -10.33 8.78
CA THR A 207 -15.92 -9.04 9.08
C THR A 207 -15.14 -7.89 8.44
N LEU A 208 -13.81 -7.90 8.53
CA LEU A 208 -12.94 -6.90 7.89
C LEU A 208 -13.13 -6.90 6.36
N GLU A 209 -13.22 -8.08 5.74
CA GLU A 209 -13.51 -8.16 4.31
C GLU A 209 -14.84 -7.51 3.92
N ARG A 210 -15.92 -7.76 4.71
CA ARG A 210 -17.25 -7.15 4.47
C ARG A 210 -17.22 -5.63 4.64
N LEU A 211 -16.41 -5.12 5.59
CA LEU A 211 -16.22 -3.68 5.79
C LEU A 211 -15.35 -3.03 4.69
N GLY A 212 -14.77 -3.83 3.79
CA GLY A 212 -13.92 -3.33 2.71
C GLY A 212 -12.51 -2.94 3.16
N VAL A 213 -12.06 -3.48 4.29
CA VAL A 213 -10.67 -3.36 4.73
C VAL A 213 -9.77 -4.14 3.76
N SER A 214 -8.62 -3.58 3.42
CA SER A 214 -7.71 -4.17 2.44
C SER A 214 -6.71 -5.15 3.05
N ALA A 215 -6.30 -4.91 4.29
CA ALA A 215 -5.36 -5.78 4.99
C ALA A 215 -5.58 -5.75 6.50
N VAL A 216 -5.27 -6.88 7.15
CA VAL A 216 -5.06 -6.95 8.59
C VAL A 216 -3.60 -7.28 8.88
N ILE A 217 -3.01 -6.61 9.85
CA ILE A 217 -1.70 -6.97 10.41
C ILE A 217 -1.91 -7.59 11.77
N ILE A 218 -1.31 -8.74 12.01
CA ILE A 218 -1.29 -9.42 13.31
C ILE A 218 0.14 -9.69 13.75
N GLU A 219 0.41 -9.54 15.06
CA GLU A 219 1.74 -9.71 15.62
C GLU A 219 1.91 -11.08 16.31
N ASP A 220 3.10 -11.65 16.20
CA ASP A 220 3.45 -12.97 16.74
C ASP A 220 3.74 -12.98 18.25
N LYS A 221 2.85 -12.34 19.01
CA LYS A 221 2.90 -12.35 20.49
C LYS A 221 1.78 -13.18 21.09
N THR A 222 1.99 -13.64 22.32
CA THR A 222 1.00 -14.35 23.13
C THR A 222 0.65 -13.58 24.39
N GLY A 223 -0.55 -13.84 24.91
CA GLY A 223 -1.07 -13.19 26.11
C GLY A 223 -1.59 -11.79 25.83
N LEU A 224 -1.78 -11.02 26.90
CA LEU A 224 -2.16 -9.62 26.76
C LEU A 224 -1.06 -8.85 26.05
N LYS A 225 -1.44 -8.23 24.93
CA LYS A 225 -0.58 -7.31 24.22
C LYS A 225 -0.04 -6.24 25.15
N LYS A 226 1.19 -5.87 24.95
CA LYS A 226 1.82 -4.70 25.57
C LYS A 226 2.41 -3.87 24.46
N ASN A 227 2.30 -2.56 24.60
CA ASN A 227 2.84 -1.65 23.59
C ASN A 227 4.34 -1.91 23.40
N SER A 228 4.74 -2.13 22.16
CA SER A 228 6.13 -2.43 21.80
C SER A 228 7.08 -1.24 22.01
N LEU A 229 6.55 -0.01 22.04
CA LEU A 229 7.33 1.23 22.14
C LEU A 229 7.54 1.71 23.57
N PHE A 230 6.65 1.35 24.51
CA PHE A 230 6.63 1.87 25.87
C PHE A 230 6.82 0.76 26.91
N GLY A 231 8.01 0.72 27.49
CA GLY A 231 8.30 -0.01 28.71
C GLY A 231 8.40 -1.54 28.55
N THR A 232 9.55 -2.07 28.91
CA THR A 232 9.88 -3.49 28.85
C THR A 232 9.96 -4.13 30.22
N GLU A 233 9.48 -3.46 31.26
CA GLU A 233 9.47 -4.00 32.62
C GLU A 233 8.64 -5.29 32.76
N LEU A 234 7.69 -5.49 31.81
CA LEU A 234 6.90 -6.71 31.76
C LEU A 234 7.34 -7.57 30.59
N LYS A 235 7.83 -8.77 30.91
CA LYS A 235 8.25 -9.76 29.92
C LYS A 235 7.09 -10.05 28.94
N GLN A 236 7.35 -9.82 27.64
CA GLN A 236 6.45 -10.22 26.56
C GLN A 236 6.90 -11.58 26.03
N THR A 237 5.97 -12.39 25.60
CA THR A 237 6.24 -13.73 25.07
C THR A 237 5.86 -13.76 23.60
N GLN A 238 6.79 -14.20 22.77
CA GLN A 238 6.55 -14.45 21.36
C GLN A 238 5.86 -15.81 21.19
N ASP A 239 4.93 -15.90 20.26
CA ASP A 239 4.24 -17.15 19.94
C ASP A 239 5.21 -18.11 19.21
N SER A 240 4.92 -19.39 19.27
CA SER A 240 5.66 -20.34 18.46
C SER A 240 5.39 -20.12 16.98
N ILE A 241 6.38 -20.47 16.16
CA ILE A 241 6.23 -20.38 14.69
C ILE A 241 5.04 -21.22 14.23
N GLU A 242 4.86 -22.40 14.81
CA GLU A 242 3.80 -23.33 14.46
C GLU A 242 2.41 -22.77 14.76
N ASN A 243 2.21 -22.23 15.98
CA ASN A 243 0.92 -21.68 16.39
C ASN A 243 0.53 -20.45 15.57
N PHE A 244 1.48 -19.54 15.38
CA PHE A 244 1.19 -18.32 14.61
C PHE A 244 1.00 -18.62 13.12
N SER A 245 1.76 -19.55 12.54
CA SER A 245 1.55 -20.06 11.18
C SER A 245 0.17 -20.72 11.02
N ALA A 246 -0.27 -21.50 12.01
CA ALA A 246 -1.61 -22.10 12.00
C ALA A 246 -2.71 -21.03 12.05
N LYS A 247 -2.53 -19.94 12.83
CA LYS A 247 -3.45 -18.81 12.87
C LYS A 247 -3.53 -18.10 11.51
N ILE A 248 -2.38 -17.82 10.87
CA ILE A 248 -2.34 -17.25 9.53
C ILE A 248 -3.08 -18.15 8.53
N ALA A 249 -2.77 -19.45 8.50
CA ALA A 249 -3.42 -20.41 7.59
C ALA A 249 -4.93 -20.49 7.82
N ALA A 250 -5.39 -20.44 9.07
CA ALA A 250 -6.81 -20.42 9.40
C ALA A 250 -7.49 -19.13 8.90
N GLY A 251 -6.84 -17.97 9.08
CA GLY A 251 -7.29 -16.70 8.53
C GLY A 251 -7.37 -16.70 7.02
N LYS A 252 -6.34 -17.21 6.33
CA LYS A 252 -6.33 -17.37 4.87
C LYS A 252 -7.46 -18.25 4.37
N LYS A 253 -7.70 -19.38 5.02
CA LYS A 253 -8.82 -20.26 4.68
C LYS A 253 -10.19 -19.61 4.90
N ALA A 254 -10.28 -18.65 5.82
CA ALA A 254 -11.52 -17.94 6.14
C ALA A 254 -11.85 -16.83 5.15
N GLN A 255 -10.89 -16.35 4.37
CA GLN A 255 -11.09 -15.31 3.36
C GLN A 255 -12.17 -15.70 2.36
N LEU A 256 -12.95 -14.72 1.93
CA LEU A 256 -13.97 -14.85 0.91
C LEU A 256 -13.41 -14.50 -0.48
N THR A 257 -12.36 -13.71 -0.53
CA THR A 257 -11.72 -13.22 -1.76
C THR A 257 -10.20 -13.23 -1.61
N ASP A 258 -9.49 -13.25 -2.73
CA ASP A 258 -8.03 -13.11 -2.76
C ASP A 258 -7.55 -11.66 -2.61
N ASP A 259 -8.47 -10.70 -2.59
CA ASP A 259 -8.15 -9.27 -2.53
C ASP A 259 -7.65 -8.83 -1.15
N PHE A 260 -8.21 -9.41 -0.08
CA PHE A 260 -7.83 -9.10 1.30
C PHE A 260 -6.47 -9.69 1.65
N MET A 261 -5.69 -8.96 2.46
CA MET A 261 -4.34 -9.37 2.82
C MET A 261 -4.23 -9.65 4.33
N ILE A 262 -3.51 -10.72 4.67
CA ILE A 262 -3.06 -10.99 6.04
C ILE A 262 -1.55 -10.76 6.08
N ILE A 263 -1.12 -9.78 6.87
CA ILE A 263 0.27 -9.39 7.02
C ILE A 263 0.76 -9.86 8.39
N ALA A 264 1.85 -10.59 8.42
CA ALA A 264 2.46 -11.08 9.66
C ALA A 264 3.47 -10.08 10.20
N ARG A 265 3.24 -9.56 11.40
CA ARG A 265 4.18 -8.70 12.11
C ARG A 265 5.06 -9.55 13.01
N ILE A 266 6.37 -9.39 12.82
CA ILE A 266 7.41 -10.15 13.52
C ILE A 266 8.00 -9.27 14.62
N GLU A 267 7.92 -9.75 15.85
CA GLU A 267 8.40 -9.04 17.04
C GLU A 267 9.80 -9.48 17.50
N SER A 268 10.51 -10.30 16.73
CA SER A 268 11.82 -10.85 17.10
C SER A 268 12.85 -9.77 17.44
N LEU A 269 12.91 -8.67 16.70
CA LEU A 269 13.84 -7.56 16.99
C LEU A 269 13.40 -6.75 18.21
N ILE A 270 12.10 -6.64 18.46
CA ILE A 270 11.54 -6.01 19.68
C ILE A 270 11.86 -6.83 20.91
N LEU A 271 11.78 -8.16 20.80
CA LEU A 271 11.98 -9.11 21.88
C LEU A 271 13.43 -9.61 21.98
N GLU A 272 14.35 -9.02 21.21
CA GLU A 272 15.78 -9.32 21.23
C GLU A 272 16.12 -10.79 20.90
N GLN A 273 15.28 -11.44 20.07
CA GLN A 273 15.54 -12.80 19.57
C GLN A 273 16.55 -12.83 18.40
N GLY A 274 16.81 -11.67 17.81
CA GLY A 274 17.81 -11.49 16.77
C GLY A 274 17.30 -11.67 15.33
N MET A 275 18.20 -11.40 14.39
CA MET A 275 17.92 -11.37 12.95
C MET A 275 17.59 -12.74 12.37
N GLU A 276 18.29 -13.78 12.80
CA GLU A 276 18.07 -15.15 12.32
C GLU A 276 16.67 -15.67 12.67
N ASP A 277 16.19 -15.39 13.89
CA ASP A 277 14.82 -15.72 14.30
C ASP A 277 13.80 -14.92 13.47
N ALA A 278 14.06 -13.63 13.24
CA ALA A 278 13.18 -12.78 12.42
C ALA A 278 13.04 -13.32 10.98
N LEU A 279 14.13 -13.70 10.34
CA LEU A 279 14.12 -14.26 8.99
C LEU A 279 13.45 -15.64 8.93
N THR A 280 13.75 -16.50 9.88
CA THR A 280 13.12 -17.83 9.99
C THR A 280 11.60 -17.72 10.09
N ARG A 281 11.11 -16.80 10.94
CA ARG A 281 9.67 -16.51 11.07
C ARG A 281 9.08 -15.93 9.81
N ALA A 282 9.77 -14.99 9.17
CA ALA A 282 9.31 -14.38 7.91
C ALA A 282 9.05 -15.46 6.84
N HIS A 283 9.98 -16.38 6.65
CA HIS A 283 9.83 -17.48 5.68
C HIS A 283 8.70 -18.43 6.07
N ALA A 284 8.62 -18.81 7.35
CA ALA A 284 7.56 -19.69 7.84
C ALA A 284 6.16 -19.07 7.67
N PHE A 285 6.01 -17.78 7.96
CA PHE A 285 4.73 -17.09 7.86
C PHE A 285 4.30 -16.88 6.41
N VAL A 286 5.23 -16.58 5.50
CA VAL A 286 4.95 -16.57 4.07
C VAL A 286 4.54 -17.96 3.57
N ALA A 287 5.23 -19.02 4.00
CA ALA A 287 4.86 -20.40 3.67
C ALA A 287 3.48 -20.77 4.21
N ALA A 288 3.05 -20.19 5.35
CA ALA A 288 1.71 -20.37 5.90
C ALA A 288 0.63 -19.55 5.17
N GLY A 289 1.02 -18.69 4.22
CA GLY A 289 0.12 -17.90 3.38
C GLY A 289 0.02 -16.42 3.76
N ALA A 290 0.91 -15.87 4.59
CA ALA A 290 0.96 -14.44 4.81
C ALA A 290 1.20 -13.69 3.49
N ASP A 291 0.42 -12.66 3.24
CA ASP A 291 0.49 -11.83 2.03
C ASP A 291 1.54 -10.72 2.11
N GLY A 292 2.10 -10.51 3.29
CA GLY A 292 3.15 -9.54 3.56
C GLY A 292 3.79 -9.77 4.93
N ILE A 293 4.95 -9.17 5.14
CA ILE A 293 5.70 -9.22 6.39
C ILE A 293 5.86 -7.79 6.91
N MET A 294 5.59 -7.59 8.19
CA MET A 294 5.94 -6.36 8.90
C MET A 294 7.07 -6.64 9.87
N ILE A 295 8.14 -5.86 9.77
CA ILE A 295 9.25 -5.88 10.71
C ILE A 295 9.26 -4.60 11.52
N HIS A 296 9.56 -4.69 12.81
CA HIS A 296 9.57 -3.56 13.71
C HIS A 296 10.79 -3.58 14.62
N SER A 297 11.32 -2.41 14.96
CA SER A 297 12.45 -2.24 15.87
C SER A 297 12.18 -1.11 16.86
N ARG A 298 12.80 -1.22 18.07
CA ARG A 298 12.81 -0.15 19.07
C ARG A 298 13.97 0.81 18.90
N LYS A 299 14.96 0.45 18.08
CA LYS A 299 16.14 1.28 17.87
C LYS A 299 15.76 2.54 17.09
N LYS A 300 16.48 3.61 17.33
CA LYS A 300 16.38 4.85 16.55
C LYS A 300 17.22 4.79 15.27
N ASP A 301 18.18 3.85 15.24
CA ASP A 301 19.00 3.56 14.09
C ASP A 301 18.28 2.55 13.20
N PRO A 302 18.06 2.83 11.90
CA PRO A 302 17.36 1.93 10.98
C PRO A 302 18.18 0.71 10.55
N ALA A 303 19.45 0.59 10.92
CA ALA A 303 20.38 -0.41 10.40
C ALA A 303 19.84 -1.85 10.43
N GLU A 304 19.20 -2.27 11.53
CA GLU A 304 18.67 -3.63 11.62
C GLU A 304 17.42 -3.85 10.76
N ILE A 305 16.64 -2.80 10.50
CA ILE A 305 15.51 -2.87 9.56
C ILE A 305 16.02 -2.98 8.13
N ILE A 306 17.02 -2.18 7.78
CA ILE A 306 17.67 -2.24 6.45
C ILE A 306 18.29 -3.63 6.25
N GLU A 307 19.04 -4.14 7.24
CA GLU A 307 19.63 -5.47 7.20
C GLU A 307 18.57 -6.57 6.99
N PHE A 308 17.45 -6.49 7.70
CA PHE A 308 16.34 -7.43 7.49
C PHE A 308 15.78 -7.34 6.07
N CYS A 309 15.52 -6.12 5.58
CA CYS A 309 14.99 -5.90 4.24
C CYS A 309 15.93 -6.47 3.17
N ASP A 310 17.23 -6.21 3.26
CA ASP A 310 18.22 -6.68 2.30
C ASP A 310 18.30 -8.22 2.27
N LYS A 311 18.41 -8.85 3.44
CA LYS A 311 18.47 -10.30 3.56
C LYS A 311 17.20 -10.97 3.05
N PHE A 312 16.04 -10.48 3.51
CA PHE A 312 14.76 -11.06 3.11
C PHE A 312 14.49 -10.86 1.61
N ARG A 313 14.81 -9.69 1.04
CA ARG A 313 14.69 -9.43 -0.40
C ARG A 313 15.64 -10.26 -1.25
N GLY A 314 16.80 -10.61 -0.74
CA GLY A 314 17.73 -11.53 -1.40
C GLY A 314 17.11 -12.90 -1.67
N GLU A 315 16.22 -13.36 -0.80
CA GLU A 315 15.58 -14.67 -0.87
C GLU A 315 14.13 -14.62 -1.36
N ASN A 316 13.41 -13.56 -1.06
CA ASN A 316 12.00 -13.37 -1.43
C ASN A 316 11.75 -11.96 -2.00
N LYS A 317 11.67 -11.88 -3.33
CA LYS A 317 11.46 -10.60 -4.04
C LYS A 317 9.98 -10.18 -4.12
N ALA A 318 9.06 -11.12 -3.96
CA ALA A 318 7.64 -10.90 -4.25
C ALA A 318 6.82 -10.42 -3.06
N THR A 319 7.15 -10.88 -1.84
CA THR A 319 6.34 -10.57 -0.65
C THR A 319 6.52 -9.11 -0.21
N PRO A 320 5.45 -8.31 -0.09
CA PRO A 320 5.53 -6.94 0.43
C PRO A 320 6.12 -6.90 1.85
N ILE A 321 6.93 -5.88 2.12
CA ILE A 321 7.46 -5.59 3.46
C ILE A 321 6.83 -4.29 3.95
N VAL A 322 6.36 -4.30 5.18
CA VAL A 322 5.83 -3.13 5.89
C VAL A 322 6.84 -2.69 6.94
N VAL A 323 7.18 -1.41 6.94
CA VAL A 323 8.05 -0.80 7.94
C VAL A 323 7.38 0.44 8.54
N VAL A 324 7.76 0.78 9.78
CA VAL A 324 7.27 1.98 10.48
C VAL A 324 8.43 2.95 10.65
N PRO A 325 8.60 3.93 9.75
CA PRO A 325 9.78 4.81 9.75
C PRO A 325 9.72 5.94 10.77
N SER A 326 8.64 6.11 11.52
CA SER A 326 8.43 7.22 12.46
C SER A 326 9.50 7.37 13.54
N SER A 327 10.26 6.31 13.83
CA SER A 327 11.40 6.35 14.75
C SER A 327 12.73 6.72 14.08
N PHE A 328 12.78 6.78 12.76
CA PHE A 328 14.01 6.93 11.97
C PHE A 328 14.04 8.30 11.31
N ASN A 329 14.48 9.30 12.06
CA ASN A 329 14.56 10.69 11.58
C ASN A 329 15.82 11.01 10.74
N THR A 330 16.65 10.00 10.48
CA THR A 330 17.91 10.12 9.73
C THR A 330 17.83 9.59 8.30
N ILE A 331 16.69 9.03 7.91
CA ILE A 331 16.44 8.50 6.56
C ILE A 331 15.29 9.27 5.91
N THR A 332 15.31 9.29 4.58
CA THR A 332 14.24 9.83 3.73
C THR A 332 13.47 8.70 3.06
N GLU A 333 12.41 9.05 2.35
CA GLU A 333 11.64 8.08 1.54
C GLU A 333 12.46 7.50 0.38
N GLU A 334 13.43 8.27 -0.10
CA GLU A 334 14.36 7.89 -1.16
C GLU A 334 15.49 6.96 -0.65
#